data_23b6c945e6b52590aa92ccc818995c52
#
_entry.id   23b6c945e6b52590aa92ccc818995c52
#
_cell.length_a   1.000
_cell.length_b   1.000
_cell.length_c   1.000
_cell.angle_alpha   90.00
_cell.angle_beta   90.00
_cell.angle_gamma   90.00
#
_symmetry.space_group_name_H-M   'P 1'
#
loop_
_entity.id
_entity.type
_entity.pdbx_description
1 polymer ?
#
loop_
_entity_poly.entity_id
_entity_poly.type
_entity_poly.pdbx_seq_one_letter_code
_entity_poly.pdbx_strand_id
1 'polypeptide(L)'
;DGSRMDALDESIDALTSKLEPQPRALFQRLYKRDHVVMTPMVNGCCAVCGMKLPISQVQQVRLGKTLQTCSSCGRMLFNEEDDAPRSVAEKPARGEPRKTGINRFSAEELVIADLKATTPAEAVRELADAMDANKFVSNPAALVVAAMERESILPTAVGQSLAFPHVRGVEGGGLTLALGVSRAGLDWDNSGEKVHLIFFSVIPTAVSVFYLRLMAGLTEAFSKKENR
;
A
#
# COMPACT_ATOMS: atom_id res chain seq x y z
N ASP A 1 12.17 -11.46 -25.10
CA ASP A 1 11.45 -10.42 -24.34
C ASP A 1 11.64 -9.00 -24.90
N GLY A 2 12.74 -8.68 -25.61
CA GLY A 2 12.96 -7.35 -26.21
C GLY A 2 11.88 -6.97 -27.22
N SER A 3 11.53 -7.86 -28.14
CA SER A 3 10.55 -7.57 -29.20
C SER A 3 9.13 -7.18 -28.67
N ARG A 4 8.76 -7.64 -27.46
CA ARG A 4 7.48 -7.29 -26.85
C ARG A 4 7.52 -5.90 -26.21
N MET A 5 8.67 -5.49 -25.69
CA MET A 5 8.89 -4.14 -25.16
C MET A 5 8.87 -3.12 -26.29
N ASP A 6 9.59 -3.39 -27.38
CA ASP A 6 9.61 -2.53 -28.57
C ASP A 6 8.20 -2.32 -29.15
N ALA A 7 7.41 -3.41 -29.26
CA ALA A 7 6.01 -3.31 -29.72
C ALA A 7 5.10 -2.51 -28.78
N LEU A 8 5.34 -2.55 -27.46
CA LEU A 8 4.61 -1.73 -26.50
C LEU A 8 4.99 -0.26 -26.62
N ASP A 9 6.27 0.06 -26.76
CA ASP A 9 6.75 1.41 -26.93
C ASP A 9 6.23 2.05 -28.23
N GLU A 10 6.24 1.30 -29.34
CA GLU A 10 5.61 1.73 -30.60
C GLU A 10 4.12 2.01 -30.43
N SER A 11 3.40 1.17 -29.67
CA SER A 11 1.98 1.35 -29.40
C SER A 11 1.71 2.60 -28.54
N ILE A 12 2.55 2.84 -27.54
CA ILE A 12 2.47 4.03 -26.70
C ILE A 12 2.69 5.29 -27.53
N ASP A 13 3.71 5.28 -28.38
CA ASP A 13 4.01 6.41 -29.26
C ASP A 13 2.89 6.67 -30.27
N ALA A 14 2.33 5.63 -30.89
CA ALA A 14 1.21 5.73 -31.81
C ALA A 14 -0.05 6.28 -31.14
N LEU A 15 -0.36 5.89 -29.91
CA LEU A 15 -1.50 6.41 -29.15
C LEU A 15 -1.24 7.84 -28.66
N THR A 16 -0.04 8.12 -28.18
CA THR A 16 0.35 9.45 -27.70
C THR A 16 0.32 10.50 -28.80
N SER A 17 0.67 10.10 -30.04
CA SER A 17 0.62 11.00 -31.21
C SER A 17 -0.80 11.48 -31.55
N LYS A 18 -1.83 10.74 -31.14
CA LYS A 18 -3.25 11.08 -31.34
C LYS A 18 -3.79 12.05 -30.31
N LEU A 19 -3.06 12.29 -29.21
CA LEU A 19 -3.47 13.23 -28.17
C LEU A 19 -3.33 14.69 -28.65
N GLU A 20 -4.19 15.55 -28.13
CA GLU A 20 -4.04 16.99 -28.28
C GLU A 20 -2.70 17.48 -27.69
N PRO A 21 -2.19 18.65 -28.13
CA PRO A 21 -0.85 19.12 -27.76
C PRO A 21 -0.61 19.22 -26.24
N GLN A 22 -1.57 19.74 -25.47
CA GLN A 22 -1.41 19.90 -24.02
C GLN A 22 -1.38 18.57 -23.25
N PRO A 23 -2.36 17.64 -23.42
CA PRO A 23 -2.28 16.32 -22.81
C PRO A 23 -1.05 15.53 -23.23
N ARG A 24 -0.62 15.63 -24.50
CA ARG A 24 0.59 14.98 -25.02
C ARG A 24 1.85 15.44 -24.31
N ALA A 25 2.06 16.75 -24.20
CA ALA A 25 3.23 17.30 -23.52
C ALA A 25 3.27 16.90 -22.04
N LEU A 26 2.12 16.88 -21.37
CA LEU A 26 1.99 16.44 -20.00
C LEU A 26 2.31 14.93 -19.87
N PHE A 27 1.76 14.10 -20.77
CA PHE A 27 2.04 12.67 -20.81
C PHE A 27 3.53 12.40 -20.94
N GLN A 28 4.19 12.98 -21.95
CA GLN A 28 5.61 12.77 -22.21
C GLN A 28 6.49 13.18 -21.02
N ARG A 29 6.17 14.30 -20.37
CA ARG A 29 6.89 14.76 -19.18
C ARG A 29 6.74 13.80 -18.00
N LEU A 30 5.55 13.29 -17.74
CA LEU A 30 5.28 12.37 -16.64
C LEU A 30 5.88 10.98 -16.92
N TYR A 31 5.76 10.51 -18.16
CA TYR A 31 6.29 9.21 -18.58
C TYR A 31 7.81 9.11 -18.45
N LYS A 32 8.50 10.20 -18.79
CA LYS A 32 9.97 10.29 -18.61
C LYS A 32 10.40 10.29 -17.14
N ARG A 33 9.53 10.74 -16.24
CA ARG A 33 9.87 10.86 -14.82
C ARG A 33 9.80 9.53 -14.06
N ASP A 34 8.73 8.78 -14.24
CA ASP A 34 8.48 7.56 -13.46
C ASP A 34 7.53 6.54 -14.14
N HIS A 35 7.26 6.69 -15.43
CA HIS A 35 6.38 5.85 -16.24
C HIS A 35 4.93 5.75 -15.75
N VAL A 36 4.56 6.35 -14.62
CA VAL A 36 3.19 6.40 -14.09
C VAL A 36 2.58 7.76 -14.38
N VAL A 37 1.80 7.84 -15.44
CA VAL A 37 1.22 9.10 -15.93
C VAL A 37 -0.16 9.35 -15.33
N MET A 38 -0.98 8.32 -15.24
CA MET A 38 -2.35 8.39 -14.75
C MET A 38 -2.50 7.72 -13.39
N THR A 39 -3.43 8.21 -12.59
CA THR A 39 -3.73 7.65 -11.28
C THR A 39 -5.22 7.75 -10.98
N PRO A 40 -5.83 6.70 -10.41
CA PRO A 40 -7.20 6.80 -9.98
C PRO A 40 -7.35 7.76 -8.80
N MET A 41 -8.52 8.37 -8.73
CA MET A 41 -8.98 9.07 -7.55
C MET A 41 -9.80 8.11 -6.69
N VAL A 42 -9.31 7.82 -5.50
CA VAL A 42 -9.96 6.91 -4.55
C VAL A 42 -10.36 7.68 -3.28
N ASN A 43 -11.62 7.66 -2.94
CA ASN A 43 -12.16 8.36 -1.75
C ASN A 43 -11.78 9.86 -1.67
N GLY A 44 -11.70 10.53 -2.82
CA GLY A 44 -11.30 11.94 -2.90
C GLY A 44 -9.81 12.20 -2.69
N CYS A 45 -8.98 11.16 -2.79
CA CYS A 45 -7.53 11.26 -2.70
C CYS A 45 -6.86 10.73 -3.98
N CYS A 46 -5.71 11.27 -4.33
CA CYS A 46 -4.85 10.72 -5.37
C CYS A 46 -4.26 9.39 -4.90
N ALA A 47 -4.49 8.29 -5.62
CA ALA A 47 -4.05 6.96 -5.18
C ALA A 47 -2.53 6.81 -5.08
N VAL A 48 -1.76 7.53 -5.92
CA VAL A 48 -0.29 7.43 -5.91
C VAL A 48 0.35 8.22 -4.78
N CYS A 49 -0.05 9.47 -4.54
CA CYS A 49 0.61 10.32 -3.53
C CYS A 49 -0.21 10.50 -2.24
N GLY A 50 -1.42 9.94 -2.16
CA GLY A 50 -2.30 10.05 -1.00
C GLY A 50 -2.84 11.45 -0.71
N MET A 51 -2.55 12.44 -1.57
CA MET A 51 -3.02 13.82 -1.37
C MET A 51 -4.54 13.89 -1.48
N LYS A 52 -5.17 14.46 -0.46
CA LYS A 52 -6.60 14.75 -0.49
C LYS A 52 -6.87 15.88 -1.48
N LEU A 53 -7.79 15.63 -2.41
CA LEU A 53 -8.16 16.60 -3.43
C LEU A 53 -9.24 17.56 -2.90
N PRO A 54 -9.24 18.83 -3.33
CA PRO A 54 -10.35 19.74 -3.07
C PRO A 54 -11.68 19.16 -3.59
N ILE A 55 -12.78 19.43 -2.92
CA ILE A 55 -14.10 18.91 -3.29
C ILE A 55 -14.48 19.29 -4.73
N SER A 56 -14.15 20.52 -5.13
CA SER A 56 -14.37 20.99 -6.52
C SER A 56 -13.61 20.14 -7.53
N GLN A 57 -12.35 19.79 -7.26
CA GLN A 57 -11.54 18.94 -8.12
C GLN A 57 -12.07 17.49 -8.17
N VAL A 58 -12.49 16.94 -7.03
CA VAL A 58 -13.17 15.63 -6.97
C VAL A 58 -14.38 15.59 -7.89
N GLN A 59 -15.19 16.65 -7.89
CA GLN A 59 -16.35 16.77 -8.76
C GLN A 59 -15.93 16.82 -10.26
N GLN A 60 -14.90 17.59 -10.59
CA GLN A 60 -14.39 17.69 -11.96
C GLN A 60 -13.83 16.36 -12.48
N VAL A 61 -13.11 15.60 -11.63
CA VAL A 61 -12.63 14.27 -11.98
C VAL A 61 -13.79 13.29 -12.23
N ARG A 62 -14.84 13.35 -11.39
CA ARG A 62 -16.05 12.52 -11.56
C ARG A 62 -16.84 12.86 -12.83
N LEU A 63 -16.91 14.12 -13.18
CA LEU A 63 -17.58 14.57 -14.40
C LEU A 63 -16.85 14.15 -15.68
N GLY A 64 -15.53 13.93 -15.64
CA GLY A 64 -14.72 13.49 -16.76
C GLY A 64 -14.66 14.45 -17.96
N LYS A 65 -15.20 15.69 -17.83
CA LYS A 65 -15.27 16.64 -18.93
C LYS A 65 -13.96 17.35 -19.22
N THR A 66 -13.10 17.48 -18.24
CA THR A 66 -11.81 18.17 -18.33
C THR A 66 -10.72 17.34 -17.64
N LEU A 67 -9.55 17.30 -18.27
CA LEU A 67 -8.40 16.65 -17.69
C LEU A 67 -7.98 17.34 -16.38
N GLN A 68 -7.96 16.59 -15.30
CA GLN A 68 -7.54 17.05 -13.98
C GLN A 68 -6.19 16.43 -13.61
N THR A 69 -5.36 17.21 -12.91
CA THR A 69 -4.06 16.73 -12.42
C THR A 69 -3.95 16.90 -10.92
N CYS A 70 -3.30 15.96 -10.26
CA CYS A 70 -3.03 16.07 -8.82
C CYS A 70 -2.11 17.27 -8.55
N SER A 71 -2.51 18.17 -7.66
CA SER A 71 -1.73 19.37 -7.29
C SER A 71 -0.40 19.03 -6.60
N SER A 72 -0.27 17.83 -6.04
CA SER A 72 0.94 17.40 -5.35
C SER A 72 1.92 16.67 -6.27
N CYS A 73 1.48 15.63 -6.99
CA CYS A 73 2.38 14.81 -7.81
C CYS A 73 2.30 15.08 -9.31
N GLY A 74 1.34 15.91 -9.75
CA GLY A 74 1.15 16.31 -11.13
C GLY A 74 0.55 15.25 -12.06
N ARG A 75 0.25 14.04 -11.58
CA ARG A 75 -0.32 12.96 -12.39
C ARG A 75 -1.74 13.26 -12.81
N MET A 76 -2.11 12.76 -13.98
CA MET A 76 -3.48 12.85 -14.49
C MET A 76 -4.41 12.02 -13.61
N LEU A 77 -5.54 12.59 -13.23
CA LEU A 77 -6.54 11.96 -12.38
C LEU A 77 -7.70 11.42 -13.22
N PHE A 78 -8.16 10.21 -12.87
CA PHE A 78 -9.38 9.63 -13.43
C PHE A 78 -10.26 9.05 -12.31
N ASN A 79 -11.55 8.90 -12.61
CA ASN A 79 -12.49 8.28 -11.69
C ASN A 79 -12.63 6.80 -12.05
N GLU A 80 -12.34 5.92 -11.11
CA GLU A 80 -12.36 4.46 -11.32
C GLU A 80 -13.78 3.88 -11.22
N GLU A 81 -14.77 4.70 -10.84
CA GLU A 81 -16.11 4.20 -10.46
C GLU A 81 -16.98 3.72 -11.65
N ASP A 82 -16.57 3.93 -12.90
CA ASP A 82 -17.47 3.70 -14.04
C ASP A 82 -17.29 2.38 -14.81
N ASP A 83 -16.16 1.65 -14.71
CA ASP A 83 -15.91 0.50 -15.59
C ASP A 83 -15.20 -0.74 -15.00
N ALA A 84 -14.84 -0.76 -13.72
CA ALA A 84 -14.26 -1.97 -13.14
C ALA A 84 -15.36 -2.85 -12.52
N PRO A 85 -15.36 -4.18 -12.75
CA PRO A 85 -16.17 -5.08 -11.94
C PRO A 85 -15.75 -4.87 -10.48
N ARG A 86 -16.61 -4.18 -9.73
CA ARG A 86 -16.43 -3.92 -8.31
C ARG A 86 -16.26 -5.27 -7.62
N SER A 87 -15.09 -5.52 -7.06
CA SER A 87 -15.05 -6.46 -5.96
C SER A 87 -16.06 -5.90 -4.96
N VAL A 88 -17.05 -6.70 -4.62
CA VAL A 88 -18.13 -6.33 -3.70
C VAL A 88 -17.52 -6.28 -2.30
N ALA A 89 -16.74 -5.24 -2.04
CA ALA A 89 -16.60 -4.76 -0.69
C ALA A 89 -17.99 -4.18 -0.36
N GLU A 90 -18.75 -4.87 0.45
CA GLU A 90 -20.07 -4.44 0.90
C GLU A 90 -19.96 -2.99 1.34
N LYS A 91 -20.80 -2.13 0.75
CA LYS A 91 -20.93 -0.76 1.24
C LYS A 91 -21.35 -0.89 2.70
N PRO A 92 -20.65 -0.25 3.66
CA PRO A 92 -21.06 -0.32 5.05
C PRO A 92 -22.55 0.09 5.13
N ALA A 93 -23.34 -0.72 5.82
CA ALA A 93 -24.76 -0.47 5.97
C ALA A 93 -24.97 0.94 6.56
N ARG A 94 -26.03 1.63 6.15
CA ARG A 94 -26.37 2.95 6.66
C ARG A 94 -26.48 2.87 8.18
N GLY A 95 -25.51 3.46 8.91
CA GLY A 95 -25.44 3.44 10.38
C GLY A 95 -24.20 2.79 10.98
N GLU A 96 -23.37 2.09 10.22
CA GLU A 96 -22.10 1.60 10.73
C GLU A 96 -21.10 2.76 10.93
N PRO A 97 -20.44 2.83 12.09
CA PRO A 97 -19.42 3.83 12.33
C PRO A 97 -18.28 3.66 11.31
N ARG A 98 -17.87 4.74 10.66
CA ARG A 98 -16.74 4.71 9.74
C ARG A 98 -15.49 4.26 10.50
N LYS A 99 -14.85 3.19 10.04
CA LYS A 99 -13.56 2.78 10.58
C LYS A 99 -12.58 3.95 10.50
N THR A 100 -11.98 4.31 11.63
CA THR A 100 -11.01 5.42 11.74
C THR A 100 -9.67 4.88 12.24
N GLY A 101 -8.59 5.63 12.02
CA GLY A 101 -7.26 5.23 12.48
C GLY A 101 -6.78 3.92 11.83
N ILE A 102 -6.10 3.10 12.60
CA ILE A 102 -5.52 1.81 12.18
C ILE A 102 -6.59 0.80 11.73
N ASN A 103 -7.79 0.87 12.30
CA ASN A 103 -8.92 -0.01 11.97
C ASN A 103 -9.38 0.08 10.50
N ARG A 104 -8.86 1.03 9.75
CA ARG A 104 -9.05 1.11 8.28
C ARG A 104 -8.20 0.09 7.52
N PHE A 105 -7.13 -0.41 8.11
CA PHE A 105 -6.09 -1.22 7.48
C PHE A 105 -5.87 -2.54 8.19
N SER A 106 -6.50 -2.70 9.35
CA SER A 106 -6.40 -3.88 10.20
C SER A 106 -7.78 -4.30 10.70
N ALA A 107 -7.85 -5.47 11.29
CA ALA A 107 -9.02 -6.03 11.94
C ALA A 107 -8.57 -6.79 13.19
N GLU A 108 -9.50 -7.10 14.09
CA GLU A 108 -9.19 -7.83 15.33
C GLU A 108 -8.56 -9.20 15.02
N GLU A 109 -9.03 -9.86 13.98
CA GLU A 109 -8.56 -11.16 13.50
C GLU A 109 -7.11 -11.12 12.96
N LEU A 110 -6.58 -9.92 12.69
CA LEU A 110 -5.20 -9.70 12.26
C LEU A 110 -4.26 -9.31 13.42
N VAL A 111 -4.72 -9.44 14.67
CA VAL A 111 -3.93 -9.20 15.87
C VAL A 111 -3.65 -10.55 16.54
N ILE A 112 -2.39 -11.00 16.48
CA ILE A 112 -1.94 -12.23 17.14
C ILE A 112 -1.24 -11.87 18.44
N ALA A 113 -1.94 -12.01 19.55
CA ALA A 113 -1.45 -11.60 20.88
C ALA A 113 -0.32 -12.50 21.45
N ASP A 114 -0.06 -13.65 20.83
CA ASP A 114 0.96 -14.60 21.27
C ASP A 114 1.47 -15.42 20.06
N LEU A 115 2.44 -14.87 19.34
CA LEU A 115 3.11 -15.56 18.23
C LEU A 115 3.85 -16.78 18.75
N LYS A 116 3.76 -17.89 18.05
CA LYS A 116 4.52 -19.13 18.31
C LYS A 116 5.87 -19.14 17.61
N ALA A 117 6.07 -18.23 16.69
CA ALA A 117 7.29 -18.06 15.94
C ALA A 117 8.51 -17.88 16.83
N THR A 118 9.61 -18.49 16.43
CA THR A 118 10.94 -18.38 17.05
C THR A 118 11.92 -17.61 16.18
N THR A 119 11.56 -17.39 14.91
CA THR A 119 12.36 -16.66 13.93
C THR A 119 11.53 -15.56 13.24
N PRO A 120 12.17 -14.52 12.66
CA PRO A 120 11.48 -13.49 11.88
C PRO A 120 10.62 -14.06 10.73
N ALA A 121 11.15 -15.05 10.01
CA ALA A 121 10.43 -15.67 8.90
C ALA A 121 9.17 -16.42 9.35
N GLU A 122 9.23 -17.10 10.49
CA GLU A 122 8.06 -17.77 11.09
C GLU A 122 7.01 -16.74 11.54
N ALA A 123 7.44 -15.62 12.15
CA ALA A 123 6.53 -14.57 12.57
C ALA A 123 5.79 -13.92 11.37
N VAL A 124 6.52 -13.60 10.31
CA VAL A 124 5.92 -13.09 9.09
C VAL A 124 4.96 -14.11 8.46
N ARG A 125 5.28 -15.41 8.54
CA ARG A 125 4.42 -16.49 8.06
C ARG A 125 3.11 -16.57 8.85
N GLU A 126 3.17 -16.60 10.19
CA GLU A 126 1.96 -16.63 11.03
C GLU A 126 1.04 -15.44 10.71
N LEU A 127 1.61 -14.23 10.53
CA LEU A 127 0.85 -13.04 10.20
C LEU A 127 0.27 -13.08 8.78
N ALA A 128 1.02 -13.58 7.78
CA ALA A 128 0.55 -13.76 6.41
C ALA A 128 -0.56 -14.80 6.32
N ASP A 129 -0.44 -15.91 7.05
CA ASP A 129 -1.45 -16.96 7.12
C ASP A 129 -2.75 -16.45 7.77
N ALA A 130 -2.67 -15.63 8.81
CA ALA A 130 -3.82 -14.98 9.41
C ALA A 130 -4.52 -14.01 8.43
N MET A 131 -3.75 -13.26 7.64
CA MET A 131 -4.30 -12.40 6.58
C MET A 131 -5.02 -13.21 5.49
N ASP A 132 -4.46 -14.35 5.07
CA ASP A 132 -5.05 -15.22 4.04
C ASP A 132 -6.30 -15.93 4.56
N ALA A 133 -6.27 -16.49 5.77
CA ALA A 133 -7.40 -17.13 6.42
C ALA A 133 -8.63 -16.21 6.53
N ASN A 134 -8.39 -14.91 6.72
CA ASN A 134 -9.42 -13.88 6.80
C ASN A 134 -9.66 -13.15 5.45
N LYS A 135 -9.10 -13.66 4.34
CA LYS A 135 -9.32 -13.18 2.96
C LYS A 135 -8.88 -11.73 2.70
N PHE A 136 -7.93 -11.22 3.47
CA PHE A 136 -7.34 -9.90 3.24
C PHE A 136 -6.26 -9.93 2.16
N VAL A 137 -5.60 -11.07 1.98
CA VAL A 137 -4.56 -11.28 0.98
C VAL A 137 -4.75 -12.65 0.34
N SER A 138 -3.96 -12.95 -0.69
CA SER A 138 -3.84 -14.27 -1.30
C SER A 138 -2.37 -14.63 -1.41
N ASN A 139 -2.07 -15.95 -1.50
CA ASN A 139 -0.72 -16.48 -1.66
C ASN A 139 0.25 -16.05 -0.54
N PRO A 140 -0.02 -16.43 0.73
CA PRO A 140 0.80 -16.04 1.87
C PRO A 140 2.26 -16.50 1.73
N ALA A 141 2.52 -17.63 1.08
CA ALA A 141 3.88 -18.12 0.85
C ALA A 141 4.73 -17.15 0.02
N ALA A 142 4.17 -16.57 -1.05
CA ALA A 142 4.85 -15.58 -1.87
C ALA A 142 5.09 -14.27 -1.09
N LEU A 143 4.15 -13.88 -0.23
CA LEU A 143 4.32 -12.69 0.63
C LEU A 143 5.45 -12.89 1.63
N VAL A 144 5.58 -14.06 2.24
CA VAL A 144 6.69 -14.38 3.15
C VAL A 144 8.03 -14.30 2.44
N VAL A 145 8.15 -14.91 1.24
CA VAL A 145 9.39 -14.85 0.44
C VAL A 145 9.75 -13.39 0.13
N ALA A 146 8.83 -12.61 -0.40
CA ALA A 146 9.06 -11.21 -0.75
C ALA A 146 9.42 -10.35 0.48
N ALA A 147 8.79 -10.59 1.63
CA ALA A 147 9.11 -9.89 2.86
C ALA A 147 10.53 -10.21 3.33
N MET A 148 10.92 -11.48 3.31
CA MET A 148 12.23 -11.90 3.78
C MET A 148 13.36 -11.50 2.82
N GLU A 149 13.12 -11.48 1.51
CA GLU A 149 14.03 -10.89 0.53
C GLU A 149 14.25 -9.39 0.83
N ARG A 150 13.18 -8.67 1.17
CA ARG A 150 13.27 -7.24 1.55
C ARG A 150 14.03 -7.07 2.88
N GLU A 151 13.80 -7.91 3.87
CA GLU A 151 14.51 -7.90 5.16
C GLU A 151 16.01 -8.15 4.99
N SER A 152 16.41 -9.03 4.07
CA SER A 152 17.82 -9.35 3.82
C SER A 152 18.63 -8.17 3.28
N ILE A 153 17.97 -7.19 2.64
CA ILE A 153 18.62 -5.98 2.12
C ILE A 153 18.89 -4.98 3.25
N LEU A 154 17.88 -4.74 4.07
CA LEU A 154 17.96 -3.83 5.21
C LEU A 154 16.88 -4.23 6.22
N PRO A 155 17.25 -4.73 7.41
CA PRO A 155 16.30 -5.10 8.45
C PRO A 155 15.35 -3.95 8.79
N THR A 156 14.10 -4.30 9.10
CA THR A 156 13.07 -3.33 9.46
C THR A 156 12.85 -3.22 10.97
N ALA A 157 13.71 -3.82 11.77
CA ALA A 157 13.80 -3.51 13.19
C ALA A 157 14.25 -2.05 13.36
N VAL A 158 13.47 -1.27 14.10
CA VAL A 158 13.73 0.18 14.31
C VAL A 158 14.18 0.49 15.73
N GLY A 159 14.60 -0.53 16.46
CA GLY A 159 14.85 -0.46 17.89
C GLY A 159 13.56 -0.46 18.71
N GLN A 160 13.71 -0.28 20.02
CA GLN A 160 12.56 -0.22 20.94
C GLN A 160 11.63 -1.43 20.85
N SER A 161 12.19 -2.60 20.53
CA SER A 161 11.47 -3.86 20.41
C SER A 161 10.43 -3.92 19.29
N LEU A 162 10.54 -3.08 18.26
CA LEU A 162 9.61 -2.95 17.14
C LEU A 162 10.24 -3.40 15.83
N ALA A 163 9.47 -4.13 14.99
CA ALA A 163 9.81 -4.40 13.60
C ALA A 163 8.61 -4.12 12.68
N PHE A 164 8.91 -3.67 11.47
CA PHE A 164 7.93 -3.30 10.44
C PHE A 164 8.19 -4.03 9.11
N PRO A 165 8.17 -5.38 9.09
CA PRO A 165 8.30 -6.11 7.84
C PRO A 165 7.18 -5.74 6.87
N HIS A 166 7.51 -5.66 5.58
CA HIS A 166 6.52 -5.25 4.60
C HIS A 166 6.80 -5.76 3.19
N VAL A 167 5.72 -5.96 2.42
CA VAL A 167 5.74 -6.25 1.00
C VAL A 167 5.12 -5.10 0.24
N ARG A 168 5.77 -4.65 -0.84
CA ARG A 168 5.28 -3.58 -1.73
C ARG A 168 4.96 -4.12 -3.11
N GLY A 169 4.14 -3.37 -3.83
CA GLY A 169 3.86 -3.67 -5.24
C GLY A 169 2.90 -4.83 -5.44
N VAL A 170 2.12 -5.20 -4.43
CA VAL A 170 1.07 -6.22 -4.56
C VAL A 170 -0.04 -5.66 -5.44
N GLU A 171 -0.46 -6.45 -6.43
CA GLU A 171 -1.57 -6.08 -7.30
C GLU A 171 -2.91 -6.27 -6.60
N GLY A 172 -3.76 -5.25 -6.68
CA GLY A 172 -5.10 -5.27 -6.09
C GLY A 172 -5.14 -5.12 -4.57
N GLY A 173 -6.35 -5.11 -4.03
CA GLY A 173 -6.58 -4.98 -2.59
C GLY A 173 -6.31 -3.60 -2.00
N GLY A 174 -6.42 -3.50 -0.69
CA GLY A 174 -6.08 -2.32 0.12
C GLY A 174 -4.80 -2.55 0.92
N LEU A 175 -4.27 -1.47 1.51
CA LEU A 175 -3.23 -1.61 2.52
C LEU A 175 -3.77 -2.48 3.66
N THR A 176 -3.08 -3.57 3.95
CA THR A 176 -3.43 -4.49 5.04
C THR A 176 -2.29 -4.52 6.04
N LEU A 177 -2.64 -4.46 7.33
CA LEU A 177 -1.71 -4.47 8.44
C LEU A 177 -2.12 -5.55 9.44
N ALA A 178 -1.19 -6.45 9.77
CA ALA A 178 -1.33 -7.38 10.88
C ALA A 178 -0.32 -7.05 11.99
N LEU A 179 -0.72 -7.29 13.22
CA LEU A 179 0.10 -7.10 14.41
C LEU A 179 0.35 -8.46 15.08
N GLY A 180 1.61 -8.75 15.35
CA GLY A 180 2.01 -9.89 16.14
C GLY A 180 2.77 -9.49 17.39
N VAL A 181 2.49 -10.17 18.49
CA VAL A 181 3.19 -10.00 19.76
C VAL A 181 4.00 -11.26 20.07
N SER A 182 5.31 -11.12 20.22
CA SER A 182 6.19 -12.20 20.70
C SER A 182 6.58 -11.93 22.16
N ARG A 183 6.11 -12.74 23.07
CA ARG A 183 6.43 -12.60 24.50
C ARG A 183 7.89 -12.89 24.81
N ALA A 184 8.47 -13.88 24.12
CA ALA A 184 9.88 -14.25 24.28
C ALA A 184 10.83 -13.26 23.60
N GLY A 185 10.32 -12.49 22.64
CA GLY A 185 11.10 -11.63 21.76
C GLY A 185 11.90 -12.41 20.73
N LEU A 186 11.95 -11.87 19.52
CA LEU A 186 12.65 -12.45 18.37
C LEU A 186 13.98 -11.74 18.14
N ASP A 187 15.01 -12.48 17.79
CA ASP A 187 16.23 -11.91 17.25
C ASP A 187 16.00 -11.57 15.78
N TRP A 188 15.84 -10.27 15.50
CA TRP A 188 15.40 -9.82 14.17
C TRP A 188 16.55 -9.53 13.20
N ASP A 189 17.61 -8.93 13.72
CA ASP A 189 18.71 -8.39 12.91
C ASP A 189 20.10 -8.70 13.50
N ASN A 190 20.18 -9.62 14.46
CA ASN A 190 21.39 -9.98 15.21
C ASN A 190 22.04 -8.80 15.97
N SER A 191 21.29 -7.72 16.21
CA SER A 191 21.77 -6.57 17.01
C SER A 191 21.85 -6.87 18.52
N GLY A 192 21.23 -7.97 18.95
CA GLY A 192 21.08 -8.35 20.35
C GLY A 192 19.85 -7.73 21.02
N GLU A 193 19.15 -6.79 20.37
CA GLU A 193 17.87 -6.28 20.84
C GLU A 193 16.73 -7.23 20.39
N LYS A 194 15.86 -7.59 21.34
CA LYS A 194 14.71 -8.45 21.04
C LYS A 194 13.52 -7.64 20.55
N VAL A 195 12.92 -8.10 19.43
CA VAL A 195 11.69 -7.55 18.87
C VAL A 195 10.50 -8.26 19.50
N HIS A 196 9.59 -7.51 20.08
CA HIS A 196 8.37 -8.01 20.72
C HIS A 196 7.10 -7.67 19.95
N LEU A 197 7.07 -6.56 19.20
CA LEU A 197 5.93 -6.12 18.39
C LEU A 197 6.30 -6.11 16.92
N ILE A 198 5.58 -6.87 16.13
CA ILE A 198 5.81 -7.03 14.69
C ILE A 198 4.59 -6.50 13.92
N PHE A 199 4.77 -5.47 13.12
CA PHE A 199 3.76 -4.87 12.26
C PHE A 199 3.99 -5.29 10.81
N PHE A 200 3.37 -6.38 10.39
CA PHE A 200 3.49 -6.85 9.01
C PHE A 200 2.51 -6.14 8.09
N SER A 201 3.01 -5.52 7.03
CA SER A 201 2.20 -4.73 6.09
C SER A 201 2.28 -5.25 4.67
N VAL A 202 1.13 -5.40 4.03
CA VAL A 202 1.00 -5.66 2.60
C VAL A 202 0.51 -4.39 1.92
N ILE A 203 1.34 -3.85 1.00
CA ILE A 203 1.19 -2.50 0.47
C ILE A 203 0.94 -2.57 -1.03
N PRO A 204 -0.26 -2.22 -1.50
CA PRO A 204 -0.54 -2.09 -2.92
C PRO A 204 0.32 -0.99 -3.57
N THR A 205 0.60 -1.15 -4.86
CA THR A 205 1.39 -0.19 -5.66
C THR A 205 0.87 1.24 -5.54
N ALA A 206 -0.44 1.42 -5.38
CA ALA A 206 -1.10 2.72 -5.35
C ALA A 206 -0.93 3.50 -4.02
N VAL A 207 -0.42 2.91 -2.93
CA VAL A 207 -0.56 3.48 -1.56
C VAL A 207 0.78 3.80 -0.87
N SER A 208 1.89 3.81 -1.60
CA SER A 208 3.26 3.84 -1.04
C SER A 208 3.60 5.07 -0.16
N VAL A 209 3.04 6.25 -0.44
CA VAL A 209 3.33 7.47 0.35
C VAL A 209 2.55 7.51 1.66
N PHE A 210 1.31 7.02 1.66
CA PHE A 210 0.50 6.93 2.86
C PHE A 210 1.13 5.96 3.88
N TYR A 211 1.69 4.86 3.38
CA TYR A 211 2.39 3.88 4.20
C TYR A 211 3.50 4.49 5.08
N LEU A 212 4.34 5.37 4.52
CA LEU A 212 5.41 6.00 5.29
C LEU A 212 4.88 6.82 6.46
N ARG A 213 3.75 7.52 6.29
CA ARG A 213 3.09 8.26 7.37
C ARG A 213 2.49 7.34 8.41
N LEU A 214 1.90 6.22 7.99
CA LEU A 214 1.37 5.21 8.91
C LEU A 214 2.50 4.62 9.75
N MET A 215 3.62 4.24 9.13
CA MET A 215 4.77 3.69 9.85
C MET A 215 5.38 4.69 10.84
N ALA A 216 5.55 5.94 10.43
CA ALA A 216 6.02 7.00 11.33
C ALA A 216 5.09 7.19 12.54
N GLY A 217 3.77 7.21 12.31
CA GLY A 217 2.78 7.31 13.38
C GLY A 217 2.78 6.10 14.32
N LEU A 218 2.93 4.88 13.78
CA LEU A 218 3.04 3.67 14.60
C LEU A 218 4.34 3.67 15.42
N THR A 219 5.46 4.02 14.81
CA THR A 219 6.74 4.12 15.51
C THR A 219 6.65 5.14 16.64
N GLU A 220 6.07 6.32 16.40
CA GLU A 220 5.88 7.36 17.43
C GLU A 220 4.95 6.86 18.55
N ALA A 221 3.82 6.24 18.21
CA ALA A 221 2.85 5.76 19.18
C ALA A 221 3.44 4.66 20.09
N PHE A 222 4.17 3.70 19.51
CA PHE A 222 4.73 2.55 20.23
C PHE A 222 6.17 2.75 20.70
N SER A 223 6.79 3.91 20.46
CA SER A 223 8.07 4.29 21.08
C SER A 223 7.93 4.51 22.58
N LYS A 224 6.75 4.90 23.05
CA LYS A 224 6.46 5.10 24.47
C LYS A 224 6.15 3.75 25.13
N LYS A 225 6.86 3.44 26.25
CA LYS A 225 6.66 2.18 26.99
C LYS A 225 5.22 1.96 27.48
N GLU A 226 4.48 3.05 27.69
CA GLU A 226 3.08 3.06 28.15
C GLU A 226 2.11 2.46 27.12
N ASN A 227 2.50 2.42 25.86
CA ASN A 227 1.66 1.97 24.73
C ASN A 227 2.01 0.57 24.20
N ARG A 228 2.91 -0.15 24.89
CA ARG A 228 3.42 -1.50 24.51
C ARG A 228 2.81 -2.62 25.33
#